data_00e643818565a616d260687b20d21b55
#
_entry.id   00e643818565a616d260687b20d21b55
#
_cell.length_a   1.000
_cell.length_b   1.000
_cell.length_c   1.000
_cell.angle_alpha   90.00
_cell.angle_beta   90.00
_cell.angle_gamma   90.00
#
_symmetry.space_group_name_H-M   'P 1'
#
loop_
_entity.id
_entity.type
_entity.pdbx_description
1 polymer ?
#
loop_
_entity_poly.entity_id
_entity_poly.type
_entity_poly.pdbx_seq_one_letter_code
_entity_poly.pdbx_strand_id
1 'polypeptide(L)'
;MDNLNNVFQDLYRNFNDRKIDLVISQMTNDVKWANGMDGGYVYGHNGVKDYWTRQFAMISSNVTPLEIGEENGVVKVKVHQVVHDLNGDLLADEMVFHYFHLRDNKIAEFNIGEKIKN
;
A
#
# COMPACT_ATOMS: atom_id res chain seq x y z
N MET A 1 -11.90 -21.17 -0.16
CA MET A 1 -11.88 -19.90 0.56
C MET A 1 -10.54 -19.23 0.38
N ASP A 2 -10.57 -18.04 -0.09
CA ASP A 2 -9.32 -17.34 -0.33
C ASP A 2 -8.62 -17.07 0.98
N ASN A 3 -7.36 -17.37 0.99
CA ASN A 3 -6.53 -17.06 2.13
C ASN A 3 -6.19 -15.58 2.07
N LEU A 4 -6.74 -14.80 3.00
CA LEU A 4 -6.52 -13.36 3.07
C LEU A 4 -5.02 -13.03 3.08
N ASN A 5 -4.24 -13.84 3.80
CA ASN A 5 -2.79 -13.69 3.85
C ASN A 5 -2.19 -13.75 2.43
N ASN A 6 -2.57 -14.77 1.64
CA ASN A 6 -2.04 -14.91 0.29
C ASN A 6 -2.42 -13.75 -0.62
N VAL A 7 -3.65 -13.26 -0.50
CA VAL A 7 -4.12 -12.13 -1.30
C VAL A 7 -3.26 -10.89 -1.03
N PHE A 8 -3.01 -10.59 0.25
CA PHE A 8 -2.21 -9.42 0.61
C PHE A 8 -0.73 -9.61 0.37
N GLN A 9 -0.19 -10.83 0.51
CA GLN A 9 1.19 -11.12 0.11
C GLN A 9 1.38 -10.82 -1.38
N ASP A 10 0.44 -11.26 -2.21
CA ASP A 10 0.48 -11.00 -3.65
C ASP A 10 0.35 -9.50 -3.96
N LEU A 11 -0.50 -8.81 -3.23
CA LEU A 11 -0.70 -7.36 -3.39
C LEU A 11 0.63 -6.61 -3.22
N TYR A 12 1.32 -6.89 -2.11
CA TYR A 12 2.60 -6.23 -1.82
C TYR A 12 3.69 -6.64 -2.82
N ARG A 13 3.73 -7.92 -3.20
CA ARG A 13 4.68 -8.37 -4.21
C ARG A 13 4.48 -7.67 -5.55
N ASN A 14 3.23 -7.55 -5.99
CA ASN A 14 2.90 -6.87 -7.23
C ASN A 14 3.27 -5.38 -7.16
N PHE A 15 3.04 -4.75 -6.02
CA PHE A 15 3.46 -3.35 -5.81
C PHE A 15 4.98 -3.22 -5.94
N ASN A 16 5.73 -4.10 -5.27
CA ASN A 16 7.20 -4.06 -5.30
C ASN A 16 7.74 -4.32 -6.71
N ASP A 17 7.05 -5.17 -7.48
CA ASP A 17 7.41 -5.47 -8.85
C ASP A 17 6.93 -4.40 -9.83
N ARG A 18 6.27 -3.35 -9.33
CA ARG A 18 5.73 -2.23 -10.13
C ARG A 18 4.63 -2.67 -11.08
N LYS A 19 3.93 -3.76 -10.76
CA LYS A 19 2.76 -4.22 -11.51
C LYS A 19 1.52 -3.49 -11.02
N ILE A 20 1.52 -2.18 -11.25
CA ILE A 20 0.55 -1.26 -10.66
C ILE A 20 -0.87 -1.57 -11.09
N ASP A 21 -1.07 -1.92 -12.36
CA ASP A 21 -2.42 -2.23 -12.85
C ASP A 21 -3.02 -3.44 -12.15
N LEU A 22 -2.19 -4.44 -11.78
CA LEU A 22 -2.66 -5.59 -11.01
C LEU A 22 -3.07 -5.19 -9.60
N VAL A 23 -2.33 -4.29 -8.96
CA VAL A 23 -2.67 -3.79 -7.63
C VAL A 23 -3.97 -3.00 -7.69
N ILE A 24 -4.10 -2.10 -8.64
CA ILE A 24 -5.29 -1.26 -8.81
C ILE A 24 -6.54 -2.10 -9.11
N SER A 25 -6.38 -3.23 -9.81
CA SER A 25 -7.50 -4.12 -10.11
C SER A 25 -8.16 -4.70 -8.86
N GLN A 26 -7.46 -4.68 -7.71
CA GLN A 26 -7.98 -5.15 -6.43
C GLN A 26 -8.73 -4.05 -5.68
N MET A 27 -8.87 -2.87 -6.25
CA MET A 27 -9.51 -1.72 -5.62
C MET A 27 -10.89 -1.45 -6.21
N THR A 28 -11.77 -0.87 -5.38
CA THR A 28 -13.07 -0.39 -5.89
C THR A 28 -12.84 0.80 -6.82
N ASN A 29 -13.83 1.09 -7.68
CA ASN A 29 -13.72 2.21 -8.62
C ASN A 29 -13.58 3.57 -7.92
N ASP A 30 -14.10 3.68 -6.69
CA ASP A 30 -14.09 4.91 -5.90
C ASP A 30 -13.11 4.85 -4.74
N VAL A 31 -12.07 4.03 -4.84
CA VAL A 31 -11.11 3.81 -3.77
C VAL A 31 -10.57 5.12 -3.21
N LYS A 32 -10.43 5.18 -1.88
CA LYS A 32 -9.81 6.29 -1.16
C LYS A 32 -8.45 5.82 -0.66
N TRP A 33 -7.39 6.42 -1.15
CA TRP A 33 -6.03 5.96 -0.86
C TRP A 33 -5.19 7.05 -0.21
N ALA A 34 -4.61 6.75 0.95
CA ALA A 34 -3.78 7.72 1.66
C ALA A 34 -2.55 8.09 0.85
N ASN A 35 -2.29 9.39 0.75
CA ASN A 35 -1.13 9.93 0.05
C ASN A 35 0.00 10.12 1.06
N GLY A 36 0.94 9.18 1.06
CA GLY A 36 2.06 9.19 2.01
C GLY A 36 3.13 10.22 1.71
N MET A 37 3.12 10.83 0.53
CA MET A 37 4.10 11.84 0.14
C MET A 37 3.67 13.24 0.56
N ASP A 38 2.44 13.61 0.22
CA ASP A 38 1.96 14.99 0.37
C ASP A 38 0.89 15.14 1.44
N GLY A 39 0.45 14.04 2.05
CA GLY A 39 -0.66 14.02 2.98
C GLY A 39 -2.01 14.01 2.25
N GLY A 40 -3.09 13.80 2.99
CA GLY A 40 -4.41 13.69 2.42
C GLY A 40 -4.61 12.38 1.67
N TYR A 41 -5.47 12.41 0.65
CA TYR A 41 -5.88 11.21 -0.07
C TYR A 41 -5.95 11.46 -1.57
N VAL A 42 -5.80 10.37 -2.33
CA VAL A 42 -6.13 10.35 -3.77
C VAL A 42 -7.32 9.40 -3.96
N TYR A 43 -8.08 9.59 -5.01
CA TYR A 43 -9.35 8.89 -5.20
C TYR A 43 -9.44 8.24 -6.56
N GLY A 44 -10.01 7.01 -6.58
CA GLY A 44 -10.29 6.26 -7.79
C GLY A 44 -9.03 5.67 -8.42
N HIS A 45 -9.24 4.81 -9.42
CA HIS A 45 -8.14 4.12 -10.09
C HIS A 45 -7.14 5.10 -10.72
N ASN A 46 -7.65 6.12 -11.41
CA ASN A 46 -6.77 7.10 -12.08
C ASN A 46 -6.00 7.93 -11.06
N GLY A 47 -6.63 8.32 -9.97
CA GLY A 47 -5.97 9.08 -8.91
C GLY A 47 -4.83 8.32 -8.28
N VAL A 48 -5.05 7.03 -7.99
CA VAL A 48 -4.01 6.19 -7.42
C VAL A 48 -2.87 5.96 -8.42
N LYS A 49 -3.22 5.68 -9.67
CA LYS A 49 -2.22 5.45 -10.71
C LYS A 49 -1.35 6.68 -10.94
N ASP A 50 -1.95 7.87 -10.99
CA ASP A 50 -1.21 9.12 -11.15
C ASP A 50 -0.29 9.38 -9.97
N TYR A 51 -0.78 9.13 -8.76
CA TYR A 51 0.01 9.29 -7.53
C TYR A 51 1.25 8.38 -7.57
N TRP A 52 1.07 7.09 -7.87
CA TRP A 52 2.20 6.16 -7.91
C TRP A 52 3.15 6.44 -9.06
N THR A 53 2.64 6.88 -10.21
CA THR A 53 3.48 7.26 -11.34
C THR A 53 4.43 8.39 -10.94
N ARG A 54 3.91 9.41 -10.22
CA ARG A 54 4.73 10.51 -9.72
C ARG A 54 5.69 10.04 -8.64
N GLN A 55 5.21 9.19 -7.72
CA GLN A 55 6.04 8.68 -6.63
C GLN A 55 7.24 7.90 -7.17
N PHE A 56 7.00 6.96 -8.09
CA PHE A 56 8.08 6.13 -8.63
C PHE A 56 9.01 6.89 -9.57
N ALA A 57 8.64 8.08 -10.00
CA ALA A 57 9.55 8.96 -10.74
C ALA A 57 10.56 9.65 -9.82
N MET A 58 10.32 9.65 -8.51
CA MET A 58 11.16 10.34 -7.53
C MET A 58 11.84 9.41 -6.54
N ILE A 59 11.18 8.32 -6.16
CA ILE A 59 11.70 7.39 -5.16
C ILE A 59 11.42 5.95 -5.55
N SER A 60 12.15 5.03 -4.90
CA SER A 60 11.92 3.60 -5.00
C SER A 60 11.51 3.09 -3.63
N SER A 61 10.27 2.64 -3.52
CA SER A 61 9.72 2.14 -2.27
C SER A 61 9.52 0.62 -2.37
N ASN A 62 10.01 -0.10 -1.35
CA ASN A 62 9.76 -1.52 -1.18
C ASN A 62 9.05 -1.74 0.14
N VAL A 63 8.01 -2.56 0.12
CA VAL A 63 7.17 -2.83 1.29
C VAL A 63 7.05 -4.32 1.49
N THR A 64 7.39 -4.79 2.69
CA THR A 64 7.32 -6.22 3.02
C THR A 64 6.30 -6.42 4.13
N PRO A 65 5.21 -7.16 3.86
CA PRO A 65 4.23 -7.44 4.91
C PRO A 65 4.80 -8.47 5.89
N LEU A 66 4.77 -8.14 7.17
CA LEU A 66 5.30 -9.00 8.24
C LEU A 66 4.20 -9.74 8.96
N GLU A 67 3.07 -9.08 9.21
CA GLU A 67 1.91 -9.66 9.88
C GLU A 67 0.66 -9.13 9.20
N ILE A 68 -0.27 -10.02 8.90
CA ILE A 68 -1.54 -9.67 8.25
C ILE A 68 -2.66 -10.24 9.11
N GLY A 69 -3.58 -9.38 9.55
CA GLY A 69 -4.71 -9.80 10.34
C GLY A 69 -5.96 -9.03 9.95
N GLU A 70 -7.10 -9.57 10.28
CA GLU A 70 -8.39 -8.93 10.03
C GLU A 70 -9.17 -8.80 11.32
N GLU A 71 -9.77 -7.63 11.53
CA GLU A 71 -10.62 -7.38 12.68
C GLU A 71 -11.73 -6.41 12.26
N ASN A 72 -12.98 -6.83 12.43
CA ASN A 72 -14.16 -6.00 12.14
C ASN A 72 -14.18 -5.46 10.70
N GLY A 73 -13.76 -6.28 9.73
CA GLY A 73 -13.77 -5.89 8.32
C GLY A 73 -12.61 -5.03 7.89
N VAL A 74 -11.65 -4.79 8.78
CA VAL A 74 -10.44 -4.03 8.47
C VAL A 74 -9.24 -4.96 8.48
N VAL A 75 -8.47 -4.94 7.40
CA VAL A 75 -7.23 -5.72 7.32
C VAL A 75 -6.09 -4.82 7.80
N LYS A 76 -5.41 -5.26 8.84
CA LYS A 76 -4.27 -4.55 9.41
C LYS A 76 -2.99 -5.29 9.02
N VAL A 77 -2.06 -4.58 8.41
CA VAL A 77 -0.80 -5.15 7.97
C VAL A 77 0.35 -4.41 8.65
N LYS A 78 1.21 -5.16 9.32
CA LYS A 78 2.47 -4.63 9.83
C LYS A 78 3.47 -4.74 8.68
N VAL A 79 4.08 -3.62 8.30
CA VAL A 79 4.89 -3.52 7.10
C VAL A 79 6.29 -2.99 7.42
N HIS A 80 7.30 -3.63 6.85
CA HIS A 80 8.65 -3.08 6.81
C HIS A 80 8.78 -2.30 5.49
N GLN A 81 8.96 -1.00 5.59
CA GLN A 81 9.04 -0.11 4.44
C GLN A 81 10.44 0.45 4.30
N VAL A 82 11.03 0.24 3.13
CA VAL A 82 12.37 0.74 2.81
C VAL A 82 12.24 1.63 1.57
N VAL A 83 12.70 2.86 1.68
CA VAL A 83 12.60 3.84 0.60
C VAL A 83 13.99 4.34 0.25
N HIS A 84 14.31 4.30 -1.04
CA HIS A 84 15.54 4.85 -1.60
C HIS A 84 15.20 5.95 -2.59
N ASP A 85 16.12 6.88 -2.80
CA ASP A 85 16.00 7.78 -3.95
C ASP A 85 16.45 7.03 -5.22
N LEU A 86 16.38 7.68 -6.37
CA LEU A 86 16.72 7.04 -7.64
C LEU A 86 18.22 6.84 -7.82
N ASN A 87 19.04 7.44 -6.97
CA ASN A 87 20.49 7.20 -6.93
C ASN A 87 20.88 6.03 -6.04
N GLY A 88 19.90 5.43 -5.34
CA GLY A 88 20.14 4.32 -4.46
C GLY A 88 20.40 4.70 -3.00
N ASP A 89 20.33 5.98 -2.67
CA ASP A 89 20.55 6.43 -1.29
C ASP A 89 19.32 6.13 -0.43
N LEU A 90 19.54 5.62 0.77
CA LEU A 90 18.49 5.28 1.70
C LEU A 90 17.83 6.54 2.26
N LEU A 91 16.53 6.68 2.06
CA LEU A 91 15.73 7.79 2.60
C LEU A 91 14.97 7.40 3.86
N ALA A 92 14.48 6.17 3.93
CA ALA A 92 13.71 5.70 5.07
C ALA A 92 13.80 4.19 5.18
N ASP A 93 13.85 3.71 6.42
CA ASP A 93 13.80 2.29 6.76
C ASP A 93 13.01 2.20 8.05
N GLU A 94 11.72 1.80 7.94
CA GLU A 94 10.82 1.93 9.08
C GLU A 94 9.74 0.87 9.06
N MET A 95 9.16 0.63 10.25
CA MET A 95 7.98 -0.21 10.41
C MET A 95 6.77 0.69 10.51
N VAL A 96 5.72 0.37 9.76
CA VAL A 96 4.45 1.10 9.81
C VAL A 96 3.30 0.11 9.76
N PHE A 97 2.12 0.57 10.15
CA PHE A 97 0.90 -0.19 9.95
C PHE A 97 0.13 0.36 8.76
N HIS A 98 -0.41 -0.55 7.96
CA HIS A 98 -1.34 -0.24 6.88
C HIS A 98 -2.72 -0.79 7.24
N TYR A 99 -3.76 -0.03 6.96
CA TYR A 99 -5.15 -0.42 7.24
C TYR A 99 -5.94 -0.41 5.94
N PHE A 100 -6.57 -1.54 5.63
CA PHE A 100 -7.37 -1.70 4.41
C PHE A 100 -8.82 -1.97 4.78
N HIS A 101 -9.72 -1.16 4.26
CA HIS A 101 -11.16 -1.39 4.39
C HIS A 101 -11.65 -2.04 3.10
N LEU A 102 -12.30 -3.20 3.21
CA LEU A 102 -12.77 -3.95 2.05
C LEU A 102 -14.26 -3.74 1.83
N ARG A 103 -14.65 -3.73 0.56
CA ARG A 103 -16.05 -3.72 0.14
C ARG A 103 -16.15 -4.63 -1.08
N ASP A 104 -17.06 -5.62 -0.99
CA ASP A 104 -17.24 -6.61 -2.07
C ASP A 104 -15.94 -7.30 -2.47
N ASN A 105 -15.11 -7.62 -1.47
CA ASN A 105 -13.82 -8.29 -1.63
C ASN A 105 -12.77 -7.45 -2.35
N LYS A 106 -12.97 -6.12 -2.44
CA LYS A 106 -12.00 -5.20 -3.02
C LYS A 106 -11.65 -4.13 -2.01
N ILE A 107 -10.47 -3.53 -2.19
CA ILE A 107 -10.01 -2.46 -1.32
C ILE A 107 -10.79 -1.19 -1.64
N ALA A 108 -11.54 -0.69 -0.66
CA ALA A 108 -12.31 0.55 -0.79
C ALA A 108 -11.58 1.73 -0.16
N GLU A 109 -10.76 1.48 0.85
CA GLU A 109 -10.02 2.55 1.53
C GLU A 109 -8.70 2.00 2.07
N PHE A 110 -7.66 2.80 1.97
CA PHE A 110 -6.34 2.50 2.54
C PHE A 110 -5.88 3.67 3.39
N ASN A 111 -5.42 3.36 4.60
CA ASN A 111 -4.85 4.35 5.52
C ASN A 111 -3.49 3.90 6.02
N ILE A 112 -2.61 4.86 6.26
CA ILE A 112 -1.29 4.64 6.84
C ILE A 112 -1.39 4.96 8.33
N GLY A 113 -1.02 3.99 9.16
CA GLY A 113 -0.99 4.17 10.60
C GLY A 113 0.31 4.84 11.07
N GLU A 114 0.43 4.95 12.38
CA GLU A 114 1.64 5.52 12.97
C GLU A 114 2.83 4.59 12.76
N LYS A 115 4.01 5.19 12.72
CA LYS A 115 5.26 4.43 12.67
C LYS A 115 5.48 3.74 14.01
N ILE A 116 6.01 2.51 13.92
CA ILE A 116 6.32 1.74 15.11
C ILE A 116 7.70 2.17 15.61
N LYS A 117 7.74 2.67 16.82
CA LYS A 117 9.01 3.03 17.44
C LYS A 117 9.62 1.80 18.12
N ASN A 118 10.87 1.60 17.90
CA ASN A 118 11.64 0.56 18.57
C ASN A 118 12.30 1.12 19.81
#